data_a7f380fc206a9c3a843f7bd256735bb5
#
_entry.id   a7f380fc206a9c3a843f7bd256735bb5
#
_cell.length_a   1.000
_cell.length_b   1.000
_cell.length_c   1.000
_cell.angle_alpha   90.00
_cell.angle_beta   90.00
_cell.angle_gamma   90.00
#
_symmetry.space_group_name_H-M   'P 1'
#
loop_
_entity.id
_entity.type
_entity.pdbx_description
1 polymer ?
#
loop_
_entity_poly.entity_id
_entity_poly.type
_entity_poly.pdbx_seq_one_letter_code
_entity_poly.pdbx_strand_id
1 'polypeptide(L)'
;TGISTEEIQKLKFAADLLDVSTETVTGSMSKLVKSMSSAKDGTGTAAETFAALGVSVTDSNGQLRDNEEVFWDTLEALGAMTNETERDAAAMSILGKSAQDLNPLIEAGKDKFDELGKSAEDMGYIMGDDTLGKFNDFDDQMRLLEKSAESAKNSLGLVLRTVRGSLASDGT
;
A
#
# COMPACT_ATOMS: atom_id res chain seq x y z
N THR A 1 -2.22 7.34 -5.06
CA THR A 1 -1.03 7.66 -4.25
C THR A 1 0.21 7.95 -5.11
N GLY A 2 0.22 7.61 -6.40
CA GLY A 2 1.37 7.81 -7.29
C GLY A 2 2.52 6.82 -7.08
N ILE A 3 2.33 5.79 -6.27
CA ILE A 3 3.31 4.73 -6.03
C ILE A 3 2.90 3.50 -6.83
N SER A 4 3.86 2.84 -7.48
CA SER A 4 3.60 1.62 -8.25
C SER A 4 3.15 0.45 -7.36
N THR A 5 2.47 -0.52 -7.95
CA THR A 5 2.05 -1.73 -7.23
C THR A 5 3.25 -2.55 -6.75
N GLU A 6 4.31 -2.58 -7.54
CA GLU A 6 5.56 -3.25 -7.21
C GLU A 6 6.23 -2.61 -6.00
N GLU A 7 6.28 -1.28 -5.95
CA GLU A 7 6.87 -0.52 -4.86
C GLU A 7 6.09 -0.69 -3.54
N ILE A 8 4.75 -0.73 -3.62
CA ILE A 8 3.92 -1.04 -2.45
C ILE A 8 4.23 -2.44 -1.91
N GLN A 9 4.49 -3.43 -2.78
CA GLN A 9 4.85 -4.78 -2.35
C GLN A 9 6.23 -4.80 -1.68
N LYS A 10 7.22 -4.08 -2.22
CA LYS A 10 8.54 -3.91 -1.59
C LYS A 10 8.44 -3.27 -0.22
N LEU A 11 7.65 -2.18 -0.13
CA LEU A 11 7.39 -1.50 1.14
C LEU A 11 6.74 -2.42 2.17
N LYS A 12 5.77 -3.22 1.77
CA LYS A 12 5.14 -4.21 2.66
C LYS A 12 6.14 -5.25 3.15
N PHE A 13 6.90 -5.83 2.24
CA PHE A 13 7.88 -6.85 2.57
C PHE A 13 8.95 -6.31 3.54
N ALA A 14 9.50 -5.13 3.25
CA ALA A 14 10.49 -4.51 4.12
C ALA A 14 9.90 -4.09 5.48
N ALA A 15 8.68 -3.54 5.48
CA ALA A 15 7.98 -3.16 6.70
C ALA A 15 7.74 -4.37 7.63
N ASP A 16 7.27 -5.49 7.08
CA ASP A 16 7.05 -6.73 7.83
C ASP A 16 8.35 -7.24 8.46
N LEU A 17 9.49 -7.16 7.76
CA LEU A 17 10.80 -7.58 8.29
C LEU A 17 11.39 -6.62 9.32
N LEU A 18 10.96 -5.38 9.32
CA LEU A 18 11.39 -4.32 10.25
C LEU A 18 10.38 -4.07 11.38
N ASP A 19 9.36 -4.94 11.53
CA ASP A 19 8.29 -4.81 12.52
C ASP A 19 7.51 -3.49 12.42
N VAL A 20 7.39 -2.93 11.20
CA VAL A 20 6.59 -1.74 10.92
C VAL A 20 5.29 -2.14 10.24
N SER A 21 4.13 -1.69 10.75
CA SER A 21 2.85 -2.05 10.13
C SER A 21 2.68 -1.40 8.75
N THR A 22 2.09 -2.14 7.82
CA THR A 22 1.76 -1.62 6.48
C THR A 22 0.85 -0.41 6.55
N GLU A 23 -0.08 -0.38 7.51
CA GLU A 23 -0.99 0.74 7.75
C GLU A 23 -0.24 2.00 8.16
N THR A 24 0.81 1.87 9.00
CA THR A 24 1.67 2.98 9.39
C THR A 24 2.38 3.57 8.17
N VAL A 25 2.99 2.72 7.33
CA VAL A 25 3.69 3.17 6.12
C VAL A 25 2.74 3.87 5.15
N THR A 26 1.63 3.22 4.78
CA THR A 26 0.67 3.77 3.82
C THR A 26 -0.04 5.02 4.34
N GLY A 27 -0.35 5.06 5.63
CA GLY A 27 -0.92 6.23 6.30
C GLY A 27 0.03 7.41 6.30
N SER A 28 1.31 7.17 6.60
CA SER A 28 2.36 8.20 6.59
C SER A 28 2.62 8.74 5.19
N MET A 29 2.65 7.89 4.16
CA MET A 29 2.76 8.32 2.76
C MET A 29 1.55 9.16 2.32
N SER A 30 0.35 8.78 2.72
CA SER A 30 -0.86 9.55 2.43
C SER A 30 -0.84 10.93 3.10
N LYS A 31 -0.28 11.02 4.30
CA LYS A 31 -0.10 12.29 5.00
C LYS A 31 1.00 13.13 4.37
N LEU A 32 2.12 12.49 3.95
CA LEU A 32 3.21 13.15 3.24
C LEU A 32 2.70 13.90 2.00
N VAL A 33 1.91 13.25 1.14
CA VAL A 33 1.33 13.87 -0.06
C VAL A 33 0.56 15.15 0.26
N LYS A 34 -0.23 15.12 1.34
CA LYS A 34 -0.96 16.33 1.81
C LYS A 34 0.00 17.40 2.32
N SER A 35 1.05 16.99 3.04
CA SER A 35 2.06 17.90 3.58
C SER A 35 2.89 18.54 2.46
N MET A 36 3.24 17.79 1.41
CA MET A 36 3.90 18.29 0.21
C MET A 36 3.05 19.34 -0.51
N SER A 37 1.76 19.07 -0.70
CA SER A 37 0.84 20.04 -1.32
C SER A 37 0.76 21.32 -0.48
N SER A 38 0.59 21.22 0.84
CA SER A 38 0.56 22.37 1.73
C SER A 38 1.89 23.16 1.71
N ALA A 39 3.01 22.45 1.65
CA ALA A 39 4.33 23.08 1.58
C ALA A 39 4.55 23.82 0.25
N LYS A 40 4.11 23.24 -0.88
CA LYS A 40 4.13 23.91 -2.19
C LYS A 40 3.32 25.20 -2.18
N ASP A 41 2.15 25.18 -1.55
CA ASP A 41 1.25 26.33 -1.43
C ASP A 41 1.73 27.35 -0.39
N GLY A 42 2.83 27.07 0.31
CA GLY A 42 3.38 27.91 1.38
C GLY A 42 2.45 28.00 2.61
N THR A 43 1.59 27.00 2.83
CA THR A 43 0.60 27.00 3.90
C THR A 43 0.96 26.01 5.01
N GLY A 44 0.69 26.40 6.25
CA GLY A 44 0.88 25.55 7.44
C GLY A 44 2.35 25.33 7.81
N THR A 45 2.57 24.49 8.82
CA THR A 45 3.92 24.17 9.36
C THR A 45 4.74 23.22 8.48
N ALA A 46 4.11 22.60 7.47
CA ALA A 46 4.79 21.62 6.62
C ALA A 46 5.94 22.26 5.82
N ALA A 47 5.74 23.48 5.29
CA ALA A 47 6.76 24.20 4.53
C ALA A 47 8.00 24.48 5.39
N GLU A 48 7.78 24.94 6.62
CA GLU A 48 8.86 25.21 7.58
C GLU A 48 9.61 23.92 7.97
N THR A 49 8.86 22.83 8.17
CA THR A 49 9.44 21.53 8.54
C THR A 49 10.29 20.96 7.42
N PHE A 50 9.82 20.97 6.17
CA PHE A 50 10.60 20.50 5.02
C PHE A 50 11.84 21.37 4.81
N ALA A 51 11.73 22.70 4.96
CA ALA A 51 12.88 23.61 4.88
C ALA A 51 13.91 23.31 5.97
N ALA A 52 13.48 23.06 7.22
CA ALA A 52 14.36 22.71 8.32
C ALA A 52 15.07 21.37 8.11
N LEU A 53 14.41 20.40 7.48
CA LEU A 53 14.99 19.11 7.08
C LEU A 53 15.87 19.20 5.84
N GLY A 54 15.84 20.33 5.11
CA GLY A 54 16.56 20.47 3.84
C GLY A 54 15.95 19.65 2.69
N VAL A 55 14.70 19.21 2.82
CA VAL A 55 14.00 18.41 1.83
C VAL A 55 13.18 19.32 0.90
N SER A 56 13.47 19.27 -0.41
CA SER A 56 12.68 19.96 -1.42
C SER A 56 11.48 19.12 -1.84
N VAL A 57 10.27 19.69 -1.77
CA VAL A 57 9.03 19.04 -2.24
C VAL A 57 8.72 19.35 -3.70
N THR A 58 9.43 20.31 -4.32
CA THR A 58 9.25 20.69 -5.70
C THR A 58 10.54 20.54 -6.50
N ASP A 59 10.38 20.29 -7.79
CA ASP A 59 11.47 20.31 -8.76
C ASP A 59 11.86 21.75 -9.18
N SER A 60 12.82 21.87 -10.09
CA SER A 60 13.28 23.16 -10.63
C SER A 60 12.22 23.92 -11.41
N ASN A 61 11.14 23.28 -11.83
CA ASN A 61 9.99 23.86 -12.54
C ASN A 61 8.84 24.27 -11.60
N GLY A 62 9.01 24.05 -10.28
CA GLY A 62 7.97 24.29 -9.27
C GLY A 62 6.85 23.23 -9.27
N GLN A 63 7.06 22.08 -9.93
CA GLN A 63 6.15 20.94 -9.86
C GLN A 63 6.47 20.10 -8.61
N LEU A 64 5.45 19.44 -8.05
CA LEU A 64 5.71 18.48 -6.98
C LEU A 64 6.61 17.35 -7.48
N ARG A 65 7.62 17.02 -6.70
CA ARG A 65 8.46 15.85 -6.91
C ARG A 65 7.69 14.57 -6.67
N ASP A 66 8.26 13.46 -7.09
CA ASP A 66 7.70 12.14 -6.83
C ASP A 66 7.56 11.89 -5.32
N ASN A 67 6.43 11.29 -4.93
CA ASN A 67 6.09 11.10 -3.51
C ASN A 67 7.03 10.12 -2.82
N GLU A 68 7.51 9.11 -3.55
CA GLU A 68 8.43 8.12 -3.04
C GLU A 68 9.81 8.72 -2.81
N GLU A 69 10.33 9.48 -3.79
CA GLU A 69 11.61 10.19 -3.61
C GLU A 69 11.57 11.11 -2.40
N VAL A 70 10.51 11.92 -2.26
CA VAL A 70 10.36 12.84 -1.12
C VAL A 70 10.18 12.07 0.20
N PHE A 71 9.54 10.89 0.17
CA PHE A 71 9.42 10.04 1.35
C PHE A 71 10.79 9.58 1.85
N TRP A 72 11.62 9.04 0.96
CA TRP A 72 12.96 8.58 1.32
C TRP A 72 13.89 9.72 1.74
N ASP A 73 13.89 10.84 1.03
CA ASP A 73 14.65 12.03 1.43
C ASP A 73 14.23 12.51 2.83
N THR A 74 12.93 12.42 3.13
CA THR A 74 12.39 12.78 4.45
C THR A 74 12.86 11.83 5.53
N LEU A 75 12.81 10.50 5.30
CA LEU A 75 13.29 9.51 6.27
C LEU A 75 14.80 9.65 6.51
N GLU A 76 15.59 9.89 5.46
CA GLU A 76 17.03 10.11 5.55
C GLU A 76 17.34 11.36 6.39
N ALA A 77 16.67 12.49 6.09
CA ALA A 77 16.83 13.72 6.83
C ALA A 77 16.45 13.56 8.32
N LEU A 78 15.36 12.84 8.62
CA LEU A 78 14.95 12.51 9.98
C LEU A 78 16.00 11.62 10.68
N GLY A 79 16.54 10.63 9.99
CA GLY A 79 17.59 9.73 10.50
C GLY A 79 18.90 10.46 10.83
N ALA A 80 19.20 11.54 10.11
CA ALA A 80 20.37 12.38 10.36
C ALA A 80 20.23 13.30 11.60
N MET A 81 19.01 13.47 12.14
CA MET A 81 18.77 14.30 13.32
C MET A 81 19.28 13.63 14.60
N THR A 82 20.08 14.34 15.37
CA THR A 82 20.64 13.86 16.65
C THR A 82 19.71 14.07 17.84
N ASN A 83 18.77 15.01 17.73
CA ASN A 83 17.77 15.29 18.77
C ASN A 83 16.48 14.51 18.47
N GLU A 84 16.24 13.44 19.22
CA GLU A 84 15.06 12.58 19.05
C GLU A 84 13.74 13.34 19.21
N THR A 85 13.64 14.26 20.13
CA THR A 85 12.41 15.05 20.36
C THR A 85 12.09 15.94 19.16
N GLU A 86 13.10 16.59 18.58
CA GLU A 86 12.93 17.42 17.38
C GLU A 86 12.63 16.55 16.15
N ARG A 87 13.30 15.40 16.01
CA ARG A 87 13.03 14.40 14.98
C ARG A 87 11.59 13.95 15.02
N ASP A 88 11.10 13.53 16.19
CA ASP A 88 9.75 13.01 16.36
C ASP A 88 8.70 14.10 16.08
N ALA A 89 8.94 15.34 16.52
CA ALA A 89 8.07 16.48 16.23
C ALA A 89 8.02 16.78 14.72
N ALA A 90 9.16 16.76 14.04
CA ALA A 90 9.23 16.94 12.58
C ALA A 90 8.52 15.79 11.84
N ALA A 91 8.78 14.55 12.23
CA ALA A 91 8.14 13.37 11.67
C ALA A 91 6.62 13.42 11.82
N MET A 92 6.12 13.75 13.02
CA MET A 92 4.67 13.87 13.26
C MET A 92 4.03 15.00 12.44
N SER A 93 4.74 16.11 12.22
CA SER A 93 4.25 17.25 11.43
C SER A 93 3.95 16.87 9.98
N ILE A 94 4.83 16.11 9.33
CA ILE A 94 4.76 15.81 7.89
C ILE A 94 4.29 14.39 7.56
N LEU A 95 4.56 13.40 8.42
CA LEU A 95 4.18 12.00 8.22
C LEU A 95 2.98 11.56 9.06
N GLY A 96 2.57 12.36 10.06
CA GLY A 96 1.39 12.09 10.88
C GLY A 96 1.71 11.50 12.25
N LYS A 97 0.66 11.23 13.02
CA LYS A 97 0.78 10.86 14.44
C LYS A 97 1.49 9.51 14.68
N SER A 98 1.37 8.57 13.75
CA SER A 98 2.03 7.27 13.83
C SER A 98 3.45 7.26 13.24
N ALA A 99 4.02 8.44 12.95
CA ALA A 99 5.37 8.53 12.38
C ALA A 99 6.47 7.98 13.31
N GLN A 100 6.24 7.94 14.62
CA GLN A 100 7.16 7.30 15.56
C GLN A 100 7.31 5.79 15.33
N ASP A 101 6.26 5.15 14.83
CA ASP A 101 6.27 3.72 14.49
C ASP A 101 7.10 3.44 13.22
N LEU A 102 7.57 4.50 12.52
CA LEU A 102 8.50 4.38 11.39
C LEU A 102 9.98 4.38 11.83
N ASN A 103 10.28 4.53 13.10
CA ASN A 103 11.67 4.59 13.58
C ASN A 103 12.53 3.41 13.09
N PRO A 104 12.05 2.14 13.07
CA PRO A 104 12.86 1.05 12.54
C PRO A 104 13.20 1.23 11.05
N LEU A 105 12.29 1.82 10.25
CA LEU A 105 12.51 2.12 8.85
C LEU A 105 13.47 3.31 8.66
N ILE A 106 13.36 4.33 9.51
CA ILE A 106 14.28 5.49 9.53
C ILE A 106 15.70 5.02 9.86
N GLU A 107 15.87 4.16 10.86
CA GLU A 107 17.15 3.62 11.28
C GLU A 107 17.78 2.66 10.25
N ALA A 108 16.94 1.85 9.57
CA ALA A 108 17.40 0.95 8.52
C ALA A 108 17.91 1.71 7.29
N GLY A 109 17.27 2.82 6.94
CA GLY A 109 17.63 3.65 5.79
C GLY A 109 17.27 3.05 4.44
N LYS A 110 17.45 3.87 3.39
CA LYS A 110 17.10 3.48 2.00
C LYS A 110 17.92 2.30 1.49
N ASP A 111 19.21 2.23 1.80
CA ASP A 111 20.08 1.15 1.32
C ASP A 111 19.59 -0.22 1.81
N LYS A 112 19.18 -0.30 3.07
CA LYS A 112 18.63 -1.55 3.62
C LYS A 112 17.27 -1.88 3.02
N PHE A 113 16.44 -0.88 2.78
CA PHE A 113 15.18 -1.06 2.08
C PHE A 113 15.39 -1.60 0.67
N ASP A 114 16.31 -1.03 -0.11
CA ASP A 114 16.63 -1.48 -1.48
C ASP A 114 17.17 -2.93 -1.48
N GLU A 115 17.99 -3.29 -0.50
CA GLU A 115 18.46 -4.68 -0.29
C GLU A 115 17.29 -5.64 -0.04
N LEU A 116 16.36 -5.26 0.86
CA LEU A 116 15.18 -6.06 1.17
C LEU A 116 14.23 -6.16 -0.02
N GLY A 117 14.02 -5.05 -0.75
CA GLY A 117 13.22 -5.02 -1.98
C GLY A 117 13.78 -5.97 -3.05
N LYS A 118 15.11 -5.96 -3.26
CA LYS A 118 15.77 -6.89 -4.17
C LYS A 118 15.63 -8.34 -3.70
N SER A 119 15.74 -8.60 -2.41
CA SER A 119 15.52 -9.95 -1.86
C SER A 119 14.08 -10.42 -2.10
N ALA A 120 13.09 -9.52 -1.99
CA ALA A 120 11.71 -9.83 -2.30
C ALA A 120 11.50 -10.18 -3.79
N GLU A 121 12.17 -9.47 -4.70
CA GLU A 121 12.17 -9.77 -6.14
C GLU A 121 12.79 -11.15 -6.42
N ASP A 122 13.99 -11.41 -5.89
CA ASP A 122 14.72 -12.66 -6.08
C ASP A 122 13.94 -13.88 -5.55
N MET A 123 13.16 -13.70 -4.48
CA MET A 123 12.27 -14.72 -3.94
C MET A 123 10.93 -14.86 -4.69
N GLY A 124 10.65 -14.01 -5.68
CA GLY A 124 9.39 -13.99 -6.40
C GLY A 124 8.20 -13.47 -5.59
N TYR A 125 8.45 -12.71 -4.52
CA TYR A 125 7.41 -12.08 -3.71
C TYR A 125 6.75 -10.90 -4.44
N ILE A 126 7.53 -10.20 -5.29
CA ILE A 126 7.04 -9.07 -6.06
C ILE A 126 6.37 -9.57 -7.34
N MET A 127 5.12 -9.24 -7.49
CA MET A 127 4.34 -9.55 -8.71
C MET A 127 4.16 -8.29 -9.53
N GLY A 128 4.60 -8.34 -10.79
CA GLY A 128 4.35 -7.27 -11.75
C GLY A 128 2.87 -7.12 -12.10
N ASP A 129 2.50 -5.96 -12.60
CA ASP A 129 1.10 -5.62 -12.94
C ASP A 129 0.45 -6.63 -13.89
N ASP A 130 1.21 -7.19 -14.84
CA ASP A 130 0.74 -8.25 -15.76
C ASP A 130 0.35 -9.53 -15.03
N THR A 131 1.07 -9.89 -13.98
CA THR A 131 0.81 -11.09 -13.18
C THR A 131 -0.40 -10.87 -12.27
N LEU A 132 -0.50 -9.69 -11.66
CA LEU A 132 -1.65 -9.31 -10.85
C LEU A 132 -2.94 -9.24 -11.69
N GLY A 133 -2.85 -8.72 -12.93
CA GLY A 133 -3.97 -8.74 -13.87
C GLY A 133 -4.48 -10.16 -14.15
N LYS A 134 -3.57 -11.11 -14.39
CA LYS A 134 -3.93 -12.52 -14.60
C LYS A 134 -4.58 -13.19 -13.39
N PHE A 135 -4.14 -12.84 -12.17
CA PHE A 135 -4.77 -13.34 -10.95
C PHE A 135 -6.17 -12.79 -10.75
N ASN A 136 -6.40 -11.50 -11.05
CA ASN A 136 -7.72 -10.91 -11.00
C ASN A 136 -8.68 -11.58 -12.04
N ASP A 137 -8.19 -11.81 -13.25
CA ASP A 137 -8.94 -12.52 -14.30
C ASP A 137 -9.27 -13.96 -13.88
N PHE A 138 -8.34 -14.63 -13.21
CA PHE A 138 -8.56 -15.99 -12.69
C PHE A 138 -9.59 -15.99 -11.55
N ASP A 139 -9.54 -15.05 -10.62
CA ASP A 139 -10.52 -14.92 -9.54
C ASP A 139 -11.93 -14.65 -10.08
N ASP A 140 -12.05 -13.79 -11.09
CA ASP A 140 -13.32 -13.54 -11.79
C ASP A 140 -13.84 -14.79 -12.52
N GLN A 141 -12.96 -15.58 -13.16
CA GLN A 141 -13.33 -16.84 -13.78
C GLN A 141 -13.78 -17.88 -12.75
N MET A 142 -13.10 -17.98 -11.60
CA MET A 142 -13.49 -18.85 -10.50
C MET A 142 -14.86 -18.48 -9.93
N ARG A 143 -15.16 -17.19 -9.76
CA ARG A 143 -16.48 -16.70 -9.33
C ARG A 143 -17.58 -17.04 -10.34
N LEU A 144 -17.27 -16.95 -11.64
CA LEU A 144 -18.22 -17.34 -12.69
C LEU A 144 -18.48 -18.86 -12.67
N LEU A 145 -17.44 -19.66 -12.43
CA LEU A 145 -17.56 -21.11 -12.30
C LEU A 145 -18.41 -21.51 -11.09
N GLU A 146 -18.18 -20.88 -9.94
CA GLU A 146 -18.98 -21.09 -8.73
C GLU A 146 -20.46 -20.76 -8.95
N LYS A 147 -20.76 -19.61 -9.57
CA LYS A 147 -22.13 -19.23 -9.92
C LYS A 147 -22.78 -20.21 -10.88
N SER A 148 -22.00 -20.71 -11.85
CA SER A 148 -22.49 -21.72 -12.81
C SER A 148 -22.81 -23.04 -12.12
N ALA A 149 -21.94 -23.48 -11.20
CA ALA A 149 -22.15 -24.70 -10.41
C ALA A 149 -23.38 -24.58 -9.49
N GLU A 150 -23.58 -23.42 -8.86
CA GLU A 150 -24.76 -23.16 -8.03
C GLU A 150 -26.04 -23.13 -8.86
N SER A 151 -26.02 -22.52 -10.05
CA SER A 151 -27.14 -22.51 -10.99
C SER A 151 -27.50 -23.93 -11.44
N ALA A 152 -26.49 -24.76 -11.77
CA ALA A 152 -26.69 -26.17 -12.13
C ALA A 152 -27.31 -26.98 -10.99
N LYS A 153 -26.83 -26.77 -9.76
CA LYS A 153 -27.38 -27.40 -8.56
C LYS A 153 -28.86 -27.02 -8.33
N ASN A 154 -29.19 -25.74 -8.52
CA ASN A 154 -30.55 -25.26 -8.38
C ASN A 154 -31.47 -25.83 -9.45
N SER A 155 -30.99 -25.94 -10.69
CA SER A 155 -31.73 -26.53 -11.81
C SER A 155 -32.00 -28.03 -11.59
N LEU A 156 -30.99 -28.78 -11.11
CA LEU A 156 -31.15 -30.20 -10.73
C LEU A 156 -32.14 -30.37 -9.60
N GLY A 157 -32.08 -29.49 -8.59
CA GLY A 157 -33.02 -29.49 -7.46
C GLY A 157 -34.46 -29.27 -7.91
N LEU A 158 -34.69 -28.41 -8.93
CA LEU A 158 -36.00 -28.16 -9.51
C LEU A 158 -36.53 -29.38 -10.28
N VAL A 159 -35.68 -30.01 -11.11
CA VAL A 159 -36.02 -31.23 -11.86
C VAL A 159 -36.38 -32.36 -10.91
N LEU A 160 -35.64 -32.60 -9.87
CA LEU A 160 -35.91 -33.62 -8.87
C LEU A 160 -37.24 -33.39 -8.13
N ARG A 161 -37.57 -32.13 -7.85
CA ARG A 161 -38.87 -31.74 -7.28
C ARG A 161 -40.04 -32.06 -8.23
N THR A 162 -39.86 -31.75 -9.49
CA THR A 162 -40.91 -31.98 -10.53
C THR A 162 -41.13 -33.48 -10.71
N VAL A 163 -40.06 -34.28 -10.82
CA VAL A 163 -40.16 -35.74 -10.95
C VAL A 163 -40.82 -36.37 -9.71
N ARG A 164 -40.44 -35.92 -8.50
CA ARG A 164 -41.03 -36.42 -7.25
C ARG A 164 -42.52 -36.05 -7.12
N GLY A 165 -42.90 -34.85 -7.61
CA GLY A 165 -44.30 -34.42 -7.62
C GLY A 165 -45.15 -35.23 -8.59
N SER A 166 -44.64 -35.58 -9.78
CA SER A 166 -45.29 -36.41 -10.78
C SER A 166 -45.52 -37.85 -10.28
N LEU A 167 -44.51 -38.45 -9.63
CA LEU A 167 -44.62 -39.80 -9.07
C LEU A 167 -45.60 -39.89 -7.89
N ALA A 168 -45.88 -38.79 -7.21
CA ALA A 168 -46.83 -38.76 -6.09
C ALA A 168 -48.29 -38.57 -6.56
N SER A 169 -48.53 -38.12 -7.81
CA SER A 169 -49.89 -37.93 -8.36
C SER A 169 -50.43 -39.12 -9.11
N ASP A 170 -49.60 -40.09 -9.48
CA ASP A 170 -50.04 -41.32 -10.21
C ASP A 170 -50.36 -42.50 -9.29
N GLY A 171 -50.46 -42.29 -7.99
CA GLY A 171 -50.72 -43.32 -6.97
C GLY A 171 -52.10 -43.28 -6.31
N THR A 172 -53.14 -42.70 -6.97
CA THR A 172 -54.54 -42.75 -6.51
C THR A 172 -55.45 -43.37 -7.51
#